data_300a41b26070b5fb84c9a43a76336d64
#
_entry.id   300a41b26070b5fb84c9a43a76336d64
#
_cell.length_a   1.000
_cell.length_b   1.000
_cell.length_c   1.000
_cell.angle_alpha   90.00
_cell.angle_beta   90.00
_cell.angle_gamma   90.00
#
_symmetry.space_group_name_H-M   'P 1'
#
loop_
_entity.id
_entity.type
_entity.pdbx_description
1 polymer ?
#
loop_
_entity_poly.entity_id
_entity_poly.type
_entity_poly.pdbx_seq_one_letter_code
_entity_poly.pdbx_strand_id
1 'polypeptide(L)'
;MNDTLRQDAISRVGITIAIDGPAGSGKSTVSKELASRLGIGYLDTGAMYRALTWYVLDRGIDLEDTDAVAAAANEMLLRLQSDPADPHVWVGETEVTAAIREPRIALAIKHISTNLKVRAWMAAEQRRRMMEARQQGSGMIAEGRDITTVVCPDADVRILLLADQEARLRRRTLELYGDATE
;
A
#
# COMPACT_ATOMS: atom_id res chain seq x y z
N MET A 1 -30.75 12.31 4.66
CA MET A 1 -30.29 11.62 3.42
C MET A 1 -29.72 10.31 3.87
N ASN A 2 -30.33 9.18 3.48
CA ASN A 2 -30.04 7.84 4.00
C ASN A 2 -28.59 7.44 3.66
N ASP A 3 -27.86 6.79 4.59
CA ASP A 3 -26.48 6.34 4.37
C ASP A 3 -26.33 5.44 3.14
N THR A 4 -27.35 4.65 2.84
CA THR A 4 -27.43 3.80 1.63
C THR A 4 -27.38 4.63 0.34
N LEU A 5 -28.09 5.77 0.28
CA LEU A 5 -28.09 6.66 -0.90
C LEU A 5 -26.75 7.37 -1.07
N ARG A 6 -26.03 7.64 0.02
CA ARG A 6 -24.66 8.18 -0.03
C ARG A 6 -23.66 7.15 -0.50
N GLN A 7 -23.75 5.92 -0.03
CA GLN A 7 -22.92 4.80 -0.48
C GLN A 7 -23.13 4.51 -1.97
N ASP A 8 -24.38 4.47 -2.44
CA ASP A 8 -24.69 4.27 -3.86
C ASP A 8 -24.15 5.39 -4.75
N ALA A 9 -24.19 6.64 -4.27
CA ALA A 9 -23.67 7.79 -5.01
C ALA A 9 -22.13 7.76 -5.12
N ILE A 10 -21.43 7.43 -4.04
CA ILE A 10 -19.97 7.30 -4.00
C ILE A 10 -19.50 6.14 -4.89
N SER A 11 -20.19 5.01 -4.83
CA SER A 11 -19.91 3.83 -5.66
C SER A 11 -20.10 4.11 -7.17
N ARG A 12 -21.09 4.93 -7.54
CA ARG A 12 -21.37 5.28 -8.96
C ARG A 12 -20.37 6.26 -9.56
N VAL A 13 -19.67 7.05 -8.75
CA VAL A 13 -18.71 8.08 -9.21
C VAL A 13 -17.27 7.56 -9.24
N GLY A 14 -16.99 6.40 -8.60
CA GLY A 14 -15.64 5.84 -8.56
C GLY A 14 -14.65 6.75 -7.84
N ILE A 15 -14.93 7.12 -6.59
CA ILE A 15 -14.12 8.04 -5.81
C ILE A 15 -12.69 7.51 -5.55
N THR A 16 -11.70 8.39 -5.64
CA THR A 16 -10.30 8.12 -5.28
C THR A 16 -9.92 8.86 -4.01
N ILE A 17 -9.38 8.13 -3.04
CA ILE A 17 -8.92 8.68 -1.75
C ILE A 17 -7.45 8.33 -1.56
N ALA A 18 -6.63 9.35 -1.35
CA ALA A 18 -5.21 9.21 -1.07
C ALA A 18 -4.92 9.51 0.40
N ILE A 19 -4.28 8.58 1.11
CA ILE A 19 -3.95 8.74 2.53
C ILE A 19 -2.45 8.57 2.74
N ASP A 20 -1.77 9.63 3.17
CA ASP A 20 -0.37 9.61 3.53
C ASP A 20 -0.16 9.74 5.02
N GLY A 21 1.01 9.35 5.47
CA GLY A 21 1.45 9.53 6.86
C GLY A 21 2.62 8.63 7.23
N PRO A 22 3.32 8.90 8.33
CA PRO A 22 4.47 8.11 8.77
C PRO A 22 4.07 6.70 9.24
N ALA A 23 5.07 5.83 9.44
CA ALA A 23 4.84 4.51 10.05
C ALA A 23 4.23 4.67 11.45
N GLY A 24 3.32 3.78 11.83
CA GLY A 24 2.66 3.81 13.14
C GLY A 24 1.64 4.95 13.33
N SER A 25 1.28 5.71 12.25
CA SER A 25 0.24 6.76 12.35
C SER A 25 -1.20 6.21 12.39
N GLY A 26 -1.39 4.91 12.12
CA GLY A 26 -2.72 4.30 12.05
C GLY A 26 -3.36 4.32 10.67
N LYS A 27 -2.60 4.68 9.62
CA LYS A 27 -3.10 4.76 8.23
C LYS A 27 -3.87 3.52 7.80
N SER A 28 -3.25 2.35 7.95
CA SER A 28 -3.84 1.09 7.46
C SER A 28 -5.17 0.79 8.16
N THR A 29 -5.26 1.05 9.45
CA THR A 29 -6.51 0.86 10.22
C THR A 29 -7.60 1.81 9.70
N VAL A 30 -7.27 3.11 9.59
CA VAL A 30 -8.22 4.13 9.12
C VAL A 30 -8.61 3.87 7.67
N SER A 31 -7.65 3.54 6.80
CA SER A 31 -7.92 3.29 5.38
C SER A 31 -8.81 2.08 5.15
N LYS A 32 -8.57 0.97 5.86
CA LYS A 32 -9.39 -0.23 5.79
C LYS A 32 -10.82 0.01 6.29
N GLU A 33 -10.95 0.63 7.45
CA GLU A 33 -12.26 0.96 8.03
C GLU A 33 -13.06 1.89 7.10
N LEU A 34 -12.40 2.91 6.55
CA LEU A 34 -13.04 3.84 5.63
C LEU A 34 -13.43 3.14 4.32
N ALA A 35 -12.57 2.27 3.76
CA ALA A 35 -12.87 1.51 2.55
C ALA A 35 -14.08 0.59 2.77
N SER A 36 -14.12 -0.12 3.90
CA SER A 36 -15.25 -0.96 4.28
C SER A 36 -16.56 -0.19 4.40
N ARG A 37 -16.53 0.97 5.08
CA ARG A 37 -17.73 1.82 5.26
C ARG A 37 -18.24 2.43 3.96
N LEU A 38 -17.34 2.74 3.03
CA LEU A 38 -17.69 3.31 1.74
C LEU A 38 -18.01 2.25 0.67
N GLY A 39 -17.71 0.97 0.94
CA GLY A 39 -17.87 -0.12 -0.03
C GLY A 39 -16.94 0.02 -1.23
N ILE A 40 -15.72 0.54 -1.05
CA ILE A 40 -14.73 0.76 -2.11
C ILE A 40 -13.45 -0.03 -1.86
N GLY A 41 -12.60 -0.16 -2.89
CA GLY A 41 -11.35 -0.91 -2.80
C GLY A 41 -10.31 -0.28 -1.88
N TYR A 42 -9.39 -1.11 -1.39
CA TYR A 42 -8.25 -0.72 -0.56
C TYR A 42 -6.94 -1.15 -1.22
N LEU A 43 -5.95 -0.25 -1.22
CA LEU A 43 -4.61 -0.47 -1.75
C LEU A 43 -3.53 -0.11 -0.70
N ASP A 44 -2.85 -1.14 -0.15
CA ASP A 44 -1.63 -0.99 0.65
C ASP A 44 -0.42 -0.86 -0.30
N THR A 45 0.01 0.37 -0.57
CA THR A 45 1.18 0.59 -1.45
C THR A 45 2.47 0.11 -0.80
N GLY A 46 2.56 0.10 0.51
CA GLY A 46 3.68 -0.49 1.25
C GLY A 46 3.78 -2.00 1.02
N ALA A 47 2.66 -2.71 0.86
CA ALA A 47 2.67 -4.13 0.51
C ALA A 47 3.27 -4.36 -0.89
N MET A 48 3.08 -3.45 -1.84
CA MET A 48 3.67 -3.55 -3.18
C MET A 48 5.20 -3.46 -3.11
N TYR A 49 5.75 -2.51 -2.34
CA TYR A 49 7.20 -2.42 -2.13
C TYR A 49 7.75 -3.65 -1.40
N ARG A 50 7.04 -4.17 -0.41
CA ARG A 50 7.43 -5.39 0.30
C ARG A 50 7.38 -6.63 -0.61
N ALA A 51 6.39 -6.73 -1.48
CA ALA A 51 6.29 -7.82 -2.45
C ALA A 51 7.46 -7.80 -3.45
N LEU A 52 7.85 -6.62 -3.95
CA LEU A 52 9.04 -6.51 -4.78
C LEU A 52 10.31 -6.85 -4.00
N THR A 53 10.42 -6.43 -2.74
CA THR A 53 11.56 -6.81 -1.89
C THR A 53 11.63 -8.32 -1.73
N TRP A 54 10.50 -8.98 -1.48
CA TRP A 54 10.41 -10.44 -1.40
C TRP A 54 10.86 -11.09 -2.72
N TYR A 55 10.35 -10.60 -3.85
CA TYR A 55 10.66 -11.13 -5.18
C TYR A 55 12.15 -11.04 -5.53
N VAL A 56 12.79 -9.91 -5.21
CA VAL A 56 14.22 -9.66 -5.43
C VAL A 56 15.05 -10.62 -4.57
N LEU A 57 14.71 -10.77 -3.29
CA LEU A 57 15.42 -11.67 -2.36
C LEU A 57 15.20 -13.15 -2.73
N ASP A 58 14.01 -13.55 -3.11
CA ASP A 58 13.68 -14.92 -3.50
C ASP A 58 14.44 -15.36 -4.75
N ARG A 59 14.70 -14.44 -5.66
CA ARG A 59 15.49 -14.66 -6.87
C ARG A 59 16.99 -14.48 -6.71
N GLY A 60 17.46 -14.11 -5.54
CA GLY A 60 18.87 -13.86 -5.28
C GLY A 60 19.45 -12.69 -6.08
N ILE A 61 18.60 -11.71 -6.46
CA ILE A 61 19.04 -10.50 -7.16
C ILE A 61 19.82 -9.62 -6.18
N ASP A 62 20.97 -9.12 -6.61
CA ASP A 62 21.79 -8.23 -5.79
C ASP A 62 21.03 -6.90 -5.54
N LEU A 63 20.83 -6.58 -4.27
CA LEU A 63 20.14 -5.36 -3.85
C LEU A 63 20.90 -4.07 -4.24
N GLU A 64 22.21 -4.16 -4.42
CA GLU A 64 23.04 -3.02 -4.84
C GLU A 64 23.01 -2.83 -6.37
N ASP A 65 22.61 -3.82 -7.15
CA ASP A 65 22.37 -3.69 -8.58
C ASP A 65 21.02 -3.00 -8.84
N THR A 66 21.04 -1.68 -8.86
CA THR A 66 19.84 -0.86 -9.01
C THR A 66 19.09 -1.10 -10.32
N ASP A 67 19.80 -1.54 -11.38
CA ASP A 67 19.21 -1.83 -12.69
C ASP A 67 18.52 -3.20 -12.71
N ALA A 68 19.16 -4.22 -12.15
CA ALA A 68 18.56 -5.54 -11.99
C ALA A 68 17.31 -5.47 -11.09
N VAL A 69 17.37 -4.72 -9.98
CA VAL A 69 16.21 -4.48 -9.09
C VAL A 69 15.08 -3.78 -9.84
N ALA A 70 15.37 -2.79 -10.68
CA ALA A 70 14.35 -2.10 -11.46
C ALA A 70 13.75 -2.99 -12.56
N ALA A 71 14.56 -3.85 -13.20
CA ALA A 71 14.08 -4.85 -14.15
C ALA A 71 13.12 -5.85 -13.48
N ALA A 72 13.46 -6.31 -12.27
CA ALA A 72 12.61 -7.19 -11.47
C ALA A 72 11.22 -6.59 -11.21
N ALA A 73 11.09 -5.28 -11.04
CA ALA A 73 9.80 -4.62 -10.88
C ALA A 73 8.89 -4.78 -12.10
N ASN A 74 9.46 -4.75 -13.31
CA ASN A 74 8.71 -4.95 -14.55
C ASN A 74 8.34 -6.43 -14.81
N GLU A 75 9.14 -7.35 -14.29
CA GLU A 75 8.92 -8.80 -14.48
C GLU A 75 7.97 -9.39 -13.45
N MET A 76 7.84 -8.73 -12.30
CA MET A 76 7.03 -9.22 -11.19
C MET A 76 5.53 -9.21 -11.53
N LEU A 77 4.91 -10.38 -11.58
CA LEU A 77 3.47 -10.52 -11.72
C LEU A 77 2.79 -10.32 -10.37
N LEU A 78 2.49 -9.07 -10.02
CA LEU A 78 1.90 -8.68 -8.74
C LEU A 78 0.38 -8.64 -8.80
N ARG A 79 -0.27 -9.46 -7.97
CA ARG A 79 -1.71 -9.43 -7.72
C ARG A 79 -2.00 -9.05 -6.28
N LEU A 80 -2.92 -8.12 -6.11
CA LEU A 80 -3.38 -7.62 -4.80
C LEU A 80 -4.91 -7.77 -4.74
N GLN A 81 -5.41 -8.30 -3.64
CA GLN A 81 -6.82 -8.26 -3.32
C GLN A 81 -7.16 -6.90 -2.73
N SER A 82 -8.19 -6.27 -3.26
CA SER A 82 -8.62 -4.92 -2.83
C SER A 82 -9.68 -4.94 -1.73
N ASP A 83 -10.08 -6.12 -1.24
CA ASP A 83 -10.99 -6.24 -0.10
C ASP A 83 -10.29 -5.73 1.17
N PRO A 84 -10.82 -4.67 1.82
CA PRO A 84 -10.21 -4.14 3.04
C PRO A 84 -10.29 -5.11 4.23
N ALA A 85 -11.25 -6.04 4.25
CA ALA A 85 -11.40 -7.02 5.31
C ALA A 85 -10.39 -8.17 5.21
N ASP A 86 -10.01 -8.54 3.99
CA ASP A 86 -9.16 -9.70 3.71
C ASP A 86 -8.13 -9.42 2.60
N PRO A 87 -7.17 -8.52 2.83
CA PRO A 87 -6.18 -8.14 1.82
C PRO A 87 -5.11 -9.20 1.66
N HIS A 88 -5.08 -9.86 0.52
CA HIS A 88 -4.06 -10.82 0.13
C HIS A 88 -3.13 -10.29 -0.95
N VAL A 89 -1.90 -10.81 -0.99
CA VAL A 89 -0.84 -10.45 -1.94
C VAL A 89 -0.25 -11.70 -2.57
N TRP A 90 -0.19 -11.73 -3.91
CA TRP A 90 0.47 -12.81 -4.67
C TRP A 90 1.54 -12.24 -5.58
N VAL A 91 2.61 -13.02 -5.73
CA VAL A 91 3.65 -12.83 -6.75
C VAL A 91 3.65 -14.07 -7.65
N GLY A 92 3.21 -13.92 -8.90
CA GLY A 92 2.85 -15.05 -9.73
C GLY A 92 1.74 -15.86 -9.08
N GLU A 93 1.97 -17.18 -8.94
CA GLU A 93 1.04 -18.10 -8.28
C GLU A 93 1.28 -18.22 -6.75
N THR A 94 2.35 -17.63 -6.22
CA THR A 94 2.72 -17.73 -4.81
C THR A 94 2.02 -16.67 -3.98
N GLU A 95 1.26 -17.07 -2.98
CA GLU A 95 0.73 -16.14 -1.98
C GLU A 95 1.84 -15.75 -1.00
N VAL A 96 2.08 -14.43 -0.88
CA VAL A 96 3.17 -13.87 -0.09
C VAL A 96 2.72 -12.97 1.06
N THR A 97 1.44 -12.97 1.38
CA THR A 97 0.81 -12.07 2.37
C THR A 97 1.53 -12.08 3.72
N ALA A 98 1.90 -13.25 4.22
CA ALA A 98 2.68 -13.40 5.45
C ALA A 98 4.18 -13.14 5.21
N ALA A 99 4.74 -13.69 4.13
CA ALA A 99 6.17 -13.63 3.82
C ALA A 99 6.68 -12.20 3.65
N ILE A 100 5.87 -11.30 3.09
CA ILE A 100 6.24 -9.88 2.92
C ILE A 100 6.29 -9.09 4.23
N ARG A 101 5.95 -9.70 5.35
CA ARG A 101 6.01 -9.10 6.70
C ARG A 101 7.17 -9.63 7.54
N GLU A 102 7.93 -10.58 7.01
CA GLU A 102 9.12 -11.14 7.67
C GLU A 102 10.18 -10.07 7.95
N PRO A 103 10.99 -10.22 9.02
CA PRO A 103 12.05 -9.26 9.37
C PRO A 103 13.05 -9.00 8.23
N ARG A 104 13.40 -10.03 7.42
CA ARG A 104 14.32 -9.88 6.29
C ARG A 104 13.83 -8.85 5.26
N ILE A 105 12.51 -8.75 5.07
CA ILE A 105 11.91 -7.77 4.17
C ILE A 105 12.07 -6.35 4.72
N ALA A 106 11.85 -6.18 6.01
CA ALA A 106 12.00 -4.87 6.66
C ALA A 106 13.46 -4.36 6.61
N LEU A 107 14.45 -5.26 6.66
CA LEU A 107 15.86 -4.92 6.53
C LEU A 107 16.24 -4.53 5.09
N ALA A 108 15.72 -5.22 4.09
CA ALA A 108 16.08 -5.03 2.69
C ALA A 108 15.27 -3.93 1.97
N ILE A 109 14.07 -3.60 2.45
CA ILE A 109 13.12 -2.70 1.74
C ILE A 109 13.70 -1.31 1.42
N LYS A 110 14.71 -0.86 2.17
CA LYS A 110 15.35 0.43 1.94
C LYS A 110 15.99 0.49 0.54
N HIS A 111 16.68 -0.56 0.11
CA HIS A 111 17.32 -0.63 -1.22
C HIS A 111 16.27 -0.52 -2.33
N ILE A 112 15.11 -1.13 -2.13
CA ILE A 112 13.99 -1.08 -3.09
C ILE A 112 13.35 0.31 -3.10
N SER A 113 13.01 0.85 -1.93
CA SER A 113 12.22 2.09 -1.81
C SER A 113 13.01 3.37 -2.11
N THR A 114 14.34 3.32 -2.12
CA THR A 114 15.21 4.44 -2.52
C THR A 114 15.62 4.39 -3.99
N ASN A 115 15.40 3.27 -4.69
CA ASN A 115 15.68 3.16 -6.11
C ASN A 115 14.68 4.00 -6.93
N LEU A 116 15.18 5.04 -7.62
CA LEU A 116 14.33 5.98 -8.35
C LEU A 116 13.55 5.34 -9.51
N LYS A 117 14.13 4.33 -10.18
CA LYS A 117 13.46 3.61 -11.26
C LYS A 117 12.31 2.77 -10.72
N VAL A 118 12.51 2.08 -9.59
CA VAL A 118 11.46 1.35 -8.88
C VAL A 118 10.35 2.31 -8.42
N ARG A 119 10.70 3.46 -7.85
CA ARG A 119 9.71 4.46 -7.42
C ARG A 119 8.85 4.96 -8.57
N ALA A 120 9.45 5.22 -9.72
CA ALA A 120 8.71 5.65 -10.92
C ALA A 120 7.74 4.57 -11.39
N TRP A 121 8.18 3.31 -11.45
CA TRP A 121 7.33 2.17 -11.79
C TRP A 121 6.18 1.98 -10.79
N MET A 122 6.50 2.01 -9.47
CA MET A 122 5.49 1.88 -8.40
C MET A 122 4.44 2.98 -8.47
N ALA A 123 4.85 4.23 -8.66
CA ALA A 123 3.93 5.36 -8.75
C ALA A 123 2.97 5.19 -9.96
N ALA A 124 3.50 4.79 -11.11
CA ALA A 124 2.69 4.53 -12.30
C ALA A 124 1.68 3.39 -12.07
N GLU A 125 2.12 2.27 -11.51
CA GLU A 125 1.27 1.09 -11.27
C GLU A 125 0.20 1.37 -10.19
N GLN A 126 0.55 2.06 -9.11
CA GLN A 126 -0.40 2.47 -8.07
C GLN A 126 -1.46 3.41 -8.65
N ARG A 127 -1.04 4.41 -9.43
CA ARG A 127 -1.96 5.32 -10.11
C ARG A 127 -2.87 4.58 -11.07
N ARG A 128 -2.33 3.67 -11.89
CA ARG A 128 -3.10 2.84 -12.82
C ARG A 128 -4.24 2.12 -12.10
N ARG A 129 -3.95 1.46 -10.97
CA ARG A 129 -4.96 0.73 -10.17
C ARG A 129 -6.04 1.65 -9.64
N MET A 130 -5.67 2.82 -9.11
CA MET A 130 -6.64 3.82 -8.63
C MET A 130 -7.55 4.31 -9.75
N MET A 131 -6.98 4.61 -10.92
CA MET A 131 -7.75 5.11 -12.07
C MET A 131 -8.64 4.02 -12.70
N GLU A 132 -8.20 2.78 -12.73
CA GLU A 132 -9.05 1.65 -13.15
C GLU A 132 -10.26 1.48 -12.23
N ALA A 133 -10.06 1.49 -10.92
CA ALA A 133 -11.15 1.41 -9.97
C ALA A 133 -12.14 2.59 -10.13
N ARG A 134 -11.62 3.80 -10.38
CA ARG A 134 -12.43 4.98 -10.68
C ARG A 134 -13.27 4.78 -11.94
N GLN A 135 -12.65 4.34 -13.04
CA GLN A 135 -13.33 4.13 -14.33
C GLN A 135 -14.41 3.04 -14.25
N GLN A 136 -14.19 2.03 -13.42
CA GLN A 136 -15.16 0.97 -13.15
C GLN A 136 -16.29 1.40 -12.20
N GLY A 137 -16.24 2.62 -11.66
CA GLY A 137 -17.22 3.11 -10.68
C GLY A 137 -17.09 2.50 -9.29
N SER A 138 -16.06 1.66 -9.03
CA SER A 138 -15.88 1.00 -7.74
C SER A 138 -15.19 1.87 -6.69
N GLY A 139 -14.36 2.82 -7.12
CA GLY A 139 -13.56 3.65 -6.23
C GLY A 139 -12.42 2.91 -5.51
N MET A 140 -11.45 3.67 -4.95
CA MET A 140 -10.32 3.09 -4.23
C MET A 140 -9.71 4.06 -3.22
N ILE A 141 -9.35 3.54 -2.04
CA ILE A 141 -8.44 4.19 -1.11
C ILE A 141 -7.05 3.63 -1.30
N ALA A 142 -6.05 4.48 -1.54
CA ALA A 142 -4.65 4.11 -1.49
C ALA A 142 -3.98 4.75 -0.28
N GLU A 143 -3.22 3.97 0.49
CA GLU A 143 -2.40 4.47 1.58
C GLU A 143 -0.91 4.36 1.28
N GLY A 144 -0.13 5.35 1.74
CA GLY A 144 1.32 5.34 1.52
C GLY A 144 2.06 6.48 2.23
N ARG A 145 3.02 7.04 1.51
CA ARG A 145 3.88 8.13 1.98
C ARG A 145 3.93 9.32 1.05
N ASP A 146 3.57 9.14 -0.19
CA ASP A 146 3.64 10.11 -1.28
C ASP A 146 2.47 9.95 -2.26
N ILE A 147 1.38 9.33 -1.80
CA ILE A 147 0.18 9.12 -2.63
C ILE A 147 -0.46 10.45 -2.98
N THR A 148 -0.59 11.35 -1.99
CA THR A 148 -1.24 12.66 -2.13
C THR A 148 -0.44 13.66 -2.97
N THR A 149 0.86 13.39 -3.20
CA THR A 149 1.79 14.34 -3.83
C THR A 149 2.41 13.84 -5.13
N VAL A 150 2.63 12.53 -5.26
CA VAL A 150 3.31 11.92 -6.41
C VAL A 150 2.39 10.98 -7.17
N VAL A 151 1.75 10.03 -6.48
CA VAL A 151 0.97 8.97 -7.13
C VAL A 151 -0.34 9.49 -7.69
N CYS A 152 -1.12 10.18 -6.86
CA CYS A 152 -2.44 10.70 -7.23
C CYS A 152 -2.68 12.08 -6.60
N PRO A 153 -1.95 13.12 -7.06
CA PRO A 153 -2.10 14.48 -6.55
C PRO A 153 -3.47 15.10 -6.88
N ASP A 154 -4.18 14.49 -7.81
CA ASP A 154 -5.53 14.81 -8.26
C ASP A 154 -6.61 13.87 -7.69
N ALA A 155 -6.30 13.11 -6.62
CA ALA A 155 -7.30 12.33 -5.92
C ALA A 155 -8.43 13.21 -5.39
N ASP A 156 -9.67 12.71 -5.43
CA ASP A 156 -10.86 13.45 -5.00
C ASP A 156 -10.78 13.85 -3.51
N VAL A 157 -10.15 13.00 -2.70
CA VAL A 157 -9.85 13.30 -1.29
C VAL A 157 -8.40 12.99 -0.98
N ARG A 158 -7.71 13.93 -0.34
CA ARG A 158 -6.32 13.77 0.10
C ARG A 158 -6.21 14.01 1.59
N ILE A 159 -5.66 13.02 2.30
CA ILE A 159 -5.55 13.04 3.77
C ILE A 159 -4.09 12.83 4.16
N LEU A 160 -3.57 13.69 5.03
CA LEU A 160 -2.31 13.47 5.72
C LEU A 160 -2.61 13.09 7.17
N LEU A 161 -2.38 11.82 7.53
CA LEU A 161 -2.62 11.30 8.86
C LEU A 161 -1.36 11.43 9.71
N LEU A 162 -1.39 12.34 10.65
CA LEU A 162 -0.31 12.56 11.62
C LEU A 162 -0.65 11.89 12.95
N ALA A 163 0.37 11.46 13.66
CA ALA A 163 0.25 11.00 15.03
C ALA A 163 1.50 11.43 15.80
N ASP A 164 1.34 11.63 17.11
CA ASP A 164 2.44 11.94 18.01
C ASP A 164 3.59 10.93 17.90
N GLN A 165 4.82 11.41 18.02
CA GLN A 165 6.02 10.59 17.80
C GLN A 165 6.13 9.45 18.82
N GLU A 166 5.83 9.69 20.08
CA GLU A 166 5.85 8.67 21.13
C GLU A 166 4.79 7.59 20.86
N ALA A 167 3.57 7.99 20.52
CA ALA A 167 2.50 7.06 20.18
C ALA A 167 2.85 6.19 18.97
N ARG A 168 3.53 6.76 17.96
CA ARG A 168 3.99 6.01 16.78
C ARG A 168 5.08 5.00 17.14
N LEU A 169 6.04 5.38 17.96
CA LEU A 169 7.12 4.49 18.41
C LEU A 169 6.55 3.32 19.21
N ARG A 170 5.66 3.57 20.16
CA ARG A 170 4.99 2.51 20.93
C ARG A 170 4.26 1.52 20.02
N ARG A 171 3.44 2.00 19.09
CA ARG A 171 2.71 1.15 18.14
C ARG A 171 3.65 0.33 17.28
N ARG A 172 4.75 0.93 16.80
CA ARG A 172 5.73 0.22 15.98
C ARG A 172 6.50 -0.84 16.75
N THR A 173 6.81 -0.60 18.02
CA THR A 173 7.43 -1.59 18.90
C THR A 173 6.50 -2.78 19.11
N LEU A 174 5.22 -2.52 19.39
CA LEU A 174 4.19 -3.57 19.54
C LEU A 174 4.02 -4.40 18.24
N GLU A 175 4.02 -3.76 17.07
CA GLU A 175 3.93 -4.44 15.78
C GLU A 175 5.13 -5.37 15.51
N LEU A 176 6.33 -4.99 15.94
CA LEU A 176 7.56 -5.73 15.64
C LEU A 176 7.91 -6.80 16.68
N TYR A 177 7.61 -6.55 17.94
CA TYR A 177 8.13 -7.34 19.07
C TYR A 177 7.03 -7.90 19.98
N GLY A 178 5.76 -7.56 19.72
CA GLY A 178 4.67 -7.88 20.63
C GLY A 178 4.73 -7.05 21.92
N ASP A 179 3.92 -7.40 22.92
CA ASP A 179 3.98 -6.77 24.24
C ASP A 179 5.32 -7.15 24.93
N ALA A 180 6.33 -6.31 24.77
CA ALA A 180 7.53 -6.37 25.56
C ALA A 180 7.29 -5.68 26.91
N THR A 181 6.37 -6.23 27.69
CA THR A 181 6.20 -5.92 29.11
C THR A 181 6.45 -7.19 29.91
N GLU A 182 7.72 -7.50 30.10
CA GLU A 182 8.25 -8.14 31.31
C GLU A 182 9.49 -7.37 31.74
#